data_8a0b3a6a4fddfbb7ed1b50f257f576b7
#
_entry.id   8a0b3a6a4fddfbb7ed1b50f257f576b7
#
_cell.length_a   1.000
_cell.length_b   1.000
_cell.length_c   1.000
_cell.angle_alpha   90.00
_cell.angle_beta   90.00
_cell.angle_gamma   90.00
#
_symmetry.space_group_name_H-M   'P 1'
#
loop_
_entity.id
_entity.type
_entity.pdbx_description
1 polymer ?
#
loop_
_entity_poly.entity_id
_entity_poly.type
_entity_poly.pdbx_seq_one_letter_code
_entity_poly.pdbx_strand_id
1 'polypeptide(L)'
;MSTIKTFGPVDERSLAQLERCMDAGGADYGVLCADHHPGYSQPIGGGIAYEGYVSPSGVGYDIGCGNKAARTDLTRADIEALGGVEAVMGEITRRISFGMGVPATERVDHPVLDRIRRADFAPQRKLAQLAESQLGTVGSGNHYVNLMEDENGRIWVGVHFGSRGFGHKTASGFLALAEGIPFGGRASEGEMDSPPVLFEVGSELGEAYVSAMELAGDYAYAGRDVVVAKVLEILGAEAVHEVHNHHNFAWREEHFGRSYWVIRKGCTPARPGQEGFVGGSMGDESVILEGVGGEEAQDSLFSTVHGAGRRMSRTQAAGKVRRRKRWACQDRDCDRVFETAAGCPEHPGARLRKVWVPEQIKPGRVDWPAVQARLRQEGIVLVGGGADEAPEVYKRLPDVLAAHAGSVRVTHRLRPLGVAMAGRDVRDPYKD
;
A
#
# COMPACT_ATOMS: atom_id res chain seq x y z
N MET A 1 10.57 32.40 1.24
CA MET A 1 9.80 31.73 2.32
C MET A 1 9.17 30.50 1.68
N SER A 2 9.31 29.35 2.28
CA SER A 2 8.65 28.12 1.83
C SER A 2 7.13 28.24 1.99
N THR A 3 6.40 27.71 1.02
CA THR A 3 4.93 27.72 1.01
C THR A 3 4.41 26.30 1.19
N ILE A 4 3.54 26.09 2.17
CA ILE A 4 2.89 24.79 2.40
C ILE A 4 1.38 24.94 2.20
N LYS A 5 0.82 24.19 1.24
CA LYS A 5 -0.63 24.05 1.09
C LYS A 5 -1.09 22.90 1.97
N THR A 6 -2.09 23.14 2.82
CA THR A 6 -2.68 22.13 3.70
C THR A 6 -4.16 21.94 3.39
N PHE A 7 -4.64 20.70 3.52
CA PHE A 7 -6.04 20.34 3.32
C PHE A 7 -6.60 19.66 4.56
N GLY A 8 -7.81 20.06 4.97
CA GLY A 8 -8.50 19.53 6.14
C GLY A 8 -7.84 19.90 7.48
N PRO A 9 -8.24 19.25 8.57
CA PRO A 9 -7.61 19.42 9.89
C PRO A 9 -6.17 18.92 9.89
N VAL A 10 -5.23 19.76 10.31
CA VAL A 10 -3.79 19.49 10.26
C VAL A 10 -3.35 18.72 11.51
N ASP A 11 -2.64 17.61 11.31
CA ASP A 11 -1.87 16.91 12.34
C ASP A 11 -0.50 17.59 12.50
N GLU A 12 -0.24 18.16 13.68
CA GLU A 12 0.98 18.94 13.95
C GLU A 12 2.27 18.16 13.74
N ARG A 13 2.28 16.84 14.03
CA ARG A 13 3.46 16.01 13.81
C ARG A 13 3.74 15.80 12.33
N SER A 14 2.69 15.57 11.55
CA SER A 14 2.81 15.43 10.10
C SER A 14 3.29 16.73 9.46
N LEU A 15 2.81 17.89 9.91
CA LEU A 15 3.28 19.19 9.45
C LEU A 15 4.76 19.38 9.78
N ALA A 16 5.17 19.14 11.03
CA ALA A 16 6.56 19.26 11.44
C ALA A 16 7.51 18.29 10.70
N GLN A 17 7.02 17.09 10.31
CA GLN A 17 7.77 16.18 9.44
C GLN A 17 7.95 16.76 8.04
N LEU A 18 6.89 17.37 7.46
CA LEU A 18 6.95 18.00 6.14
C LEU A 18 7.93 19.17 6.14
N GLU A 19 7.80 20.09 7.10
CA GLU A 19 8.68 21.27 7.27
C GLU A 19 10.15 20.85 7.38
N ARG A 20 10.47 19.87 8.22
CA ARG A 20 11.83 19.32 8.36
C ARG A 20 12.38 18.79 7.04
N CYS A 21 11.55 18.07 6.27
CA CYS A 21 11.97 17.57 4.97
C CYS A 21 12.20 18.69 3.96
N MET A 22 11.36 19.72 3.96
CA MET A 22 11.51 20.88 3.10
C MET A 22 12.79 21.67 3.43
N ASP A 23 13.03 21.95 4.72
CA ASP A 23 14.21 22.67 5.19
C ASP A 23 15.52 21.97 4.83
N ALA A 24 15.56 20.64 4.97
CA ALA A 24 16.76 19.84 4.67
C ALA A 24 17.19 19.92 3.20
N GLY A 25 16.26 20.08 2.27
CA GLY A 25 16.54 20.18 0.83
C GLY A 25 16.32 21.59 0.25
N GLY A 26 16.01 22.58 1.08
CA GLY A 26 15.72 23.93 0.64
C GLY A 26 14.52 24.02 -0.30
N ALA A 27 13.47 23.21 -0.06
CA ALA A 27 12.29 23.17 -0.91
C ALA A 27 11.42 24.40 -0.72
N ASP A 28 10.97 24.98 -1.83
CA ASP A 28 10.11 26.18 -1.82
C ASP A 28 8.64 25.82 -1.59
N TYR A 29 8.19 24.63 -2.03
CA TYR A 29 6.78 24.26 -2.03
C TYR A 29 6.57 22.87 -1.44
N GLY A 30 5.53 22.78 -0.60
CA GLY A 30 5.05 21.52 -0.03
C GLY A 30 3.53 21.46 0.02
N VAL A 31 3.00 20.25 0.09
CA VAL A 31 1.56 19.98 0.26
C VAL A 31 1.33 18.92 1.32
N LEU A 32 0.29 19.09 2.12
CA LEU A 32 -0.22 18.13 3.07
C LEU A 32 -1.69 17.86 2.74
N CYS A 33 -1.96 16.72 2.09
CA CYS A 33 -3.31 16.30 1.68
C CYS A 33 -4.17 15.93 2.90
N ALA A 34 -5.48 15.94 2.77
CA ALA A 34 -6.40 15.75 3.90
C ALA A 34 -6.34 14.36 4.56
N ASP A 35 -5.83 13.36 3.87
CA ASP A 35 -5.61 12.00 4.38
C ASP A 35 -4.30 11.83 5.16
N HIS A 36 -3.51 12.89 5.31
CA HIS A 36 -2.19 12.85 5.94
C HIS A 36 -2.18 12.23 7.33
N HIS A 37 -1.06 11.60 7.64
CA HIS A 37 -0.70 11.08 8.95
C HIS A 37 0.84 10.90 9.06
N PRO A 38 1.40 10.76 10.28
CA PRO A 38 2.84 10.58 10.44
C PRO A 38 3.37 9.38 9.64
N GLY A 39 4.51 9.59 8.98
CA GLY A 39 5.24 8.60 8.21
C GLY A 39 6.71 8.56 8.64
N TYR A 40 7.51 7.62 8.11
CA TYR A 40 8.95 7.62 8.30
C TYR A 40 9.58 8.71 7.44
N SER A 41 10.32 9.64 8.07
CA SER A 41 10.94 10.82 7.48
C SER A 41 9.90 11.80 6.92
N GLN A 42 9.37 11.58 5.74
CA GLN A 42 8.29 12.36 5.13
C GLN A 42 6.92 11.83 5.57
N PRO A 43 5.94 12.71 5.90
CA PRO A 43 4.60 12.27 6.26
C PRO A 43 3.90 11.60 5.07
N ILE A 44 3.03 10.64 5.35
CA ILE A 44 2.11 10.09 4.34
C ILE A 44 1.00 11.12 4.10
N GLY A 45 0.60 11.31 2.84
CA GLY A 45 -0.23 12.43 2.42
C GLY A 45 0.60 13.71 2.15
N GLY A 46 1.94 13.61 2.18
CA GLY A 46 2.86 14.72 1.95
C GLY A 46 3.48 14.71 0.56
N GLY A 47 3.54 15.89 -0.09
CA GLY A 47 4.25 16.13 -1.33
C GLY A 47 5.23 17.30 -1.17
N ILE A 48 6.44 17.18 -1.73
CA ILE A 48 7.49 18.20 -1.63
C ILE A 48 8.13 18.40 -3.00
N ALA A 49 8.31 19.66 -3.41
CA ALA A 49 8.97 20.03 -4.64
C ALA A 49 10.43 20.43 -4.36
N TYR A 50 11.38 19.58 -4.72
CA TYR A 50 12.81 19.85 -4.60
C TYR A 50 13.40 20.31 -5.93
N GLU A 51 14.23 21.35 -5.89
CA GLU A 51 15.05 21.75 -7.02
C GLU A 51 16.39 21.03 -6.95
N GLY A 52 16.63 20.10 -7.88
CA GLY A 52 17.90 19.37 -7.98
C GLY A 52 18.12 18.21 -7.01
N TYR A 53 17.13 17.85 -6.19
CA TYR A 53 17.22 16.71 -5.26
C TYR A 53 16.11 15.69 -5.45
N VAL A 54 16.42 14.43 -5.17
CA VAL A 54 15.46 13.34 -5.06
C VAL A 54 15.64 12.62 -3.71
N SER A 55 14.54 12.16 -3.11
CA SER A 55 14.54 11.59 -1.75
C SER A 55 14.11 10.12 -1.72
N PRO A 56 15.03 9.17 -1.51
CA PRO A 56 14.65 7.76 -1.29
C PRO A 56 13.76 7.55 -0.07
N SER A 57 14.02 8.27 1.03
CA SER A 57 13.20 8.18 2.26
C SER A 57 11.84 8.87 2.07
N GLY A 58 11.78 9.92 1.22
CA GLY A 58 10.55 10.62 0.86
C GLY A 58 9.64 9.78 -0.03
N VAL A 59 10.17 9.07 -1.02
CA VAL A 59 9.41 8.07 -1.81
C VAL A 59 9.00 6.88 -0.93
N GLY A 60 9.90 6.44 -0.04
CA GLY A 60 9.68 5.36 0.91
C GLY A 60 10.00 3.97 0.36
N TYR A 61 9.78 2.96 1.21
CA TYR A 61 10.16 1.57 0.90
C TYR A 61 9.29 0.92 -0.19
N ASP A 62 8.02 1.31 -0.31
CA ASP A 62 7.12 0.76 -1.34
C ASP A 62 7.07 1.71 -2.54
N ILE A 63 8.19 1.74 -3.29
CA ILE A 63 8.29 2.51 -4.53
C ILE A 63 7.17 2.12 -5.47
N GLY A 64 6.47 3.11 -6.03
CA GLY A 64 5.38 2.88 -6.97
C GLY A 64 4.14 2.24 -6.32
N CYS A 65 4.00 2.30 -4.97
CA CYS A 65 2.70 1.98 -4.38
C CYS A 65 1.63 2.82 -5.05
N GLY A 66 0.52 2.20 -5.39
CA GLY A 66 -0.49 2.83 -6.23
C GLY A 66 -1.70 1.96 -6.43
N ASN A 67 -2.62 2.49 -7.21
CA ASN A 67 -3.92 1.91 -7.45
C ASN A 67 -4.13 1.64 -8.94
N LYS A 68 -4.86 0.57 -9.26
CA LYS A 68 -5.48 0.38 -10.58
C LYS A 68 -6.94 0.01 -10.38
N ALA A 69 -7.83 0.63 -11.18
CA ALA A 69 -9.24 0.25 -11.29
C ALA A 69 -9.57 -0.04 -12.75
N ALA A 70 -10.34 -1.08 -12.99
CA ALA A 70 -10.83 -1.47 -14.32
C ALA A 70 -12.34 -1.69 -14.29
N ARG A 71 -13.08 -0.92 -15.11
CA ARG A 71 -14.52 -1.10 -15.33
C ARG A 71 -14.75 -2.17 -16.38
N THR A 72 -15.76 -2.99 -16.15
CA THR A 72 -16.29 -3.96 -17.11
C THR A 72 -17.69 -3.56 -17.55
N ASP A 73 -18.23 -4.26 -18.55
CA ASP A 73 -19.66 -4.16 -18.92
C ASP A 73 -20.56 -5.08 -18.08
N LEU A 74 -19.96 -5.88 -17.17
CA LEU A 74 -20.71 -6.77 -16.29
C LEU A 74 -21.57 -6.00 -15.29
N THR A 75 -22.62 -6.68 -14.87
CA THR A 75 -23.57 -6.24 -13.84
C THR A 75 -23.56 -7.21 -12.66
N ARG A 76 -24.31 -6.90 -11.61
CA ARG A 76 -24.50 -7.80 -10.48
C ARG A 76 -25.08 -9.15 -10.88
N ALA A 77 -26.00 -9.17 -11.86
CA ALA A 77 -26.60 -10.42 -12.35
C ALA A 77 -25.57 -11.34 -13.01
N ASP A 78 -24.56 -10.79 -13.69
CA ASP A 78 -23.49 -11.56 -14.28
C ASP A 78 -22.59 -12.18 -13.20
N ILE A 79 -22.33 -11.47 -12.10
CA ILE A 79 -21.61 -12.02 -10.94
C ILE A 79 -22.39 -13.16 -10.28
N GLU A 80 -23.71 -13.03 -10.15
CA GLU A 80 -24.57 -14.11 -9.62
C GLU A 80 -24.53 -15.36 -10.54
N ALA A 81 -24.48 -15.16 -11.87
CA ALA A 81 -24.33 -16.27 -12.82
C ALA A 81 -22.97 -16.99 -12.72
N LEU A 82 -21.93 -16.31 -12.20
CA LEU A 82 -20.62 -16.91 -11.89
C LEU A 82 -20.59 -17.62 -10.53
N GLY A 83 -21.73 -17.73 -9.83
CA GLY A 83 -21.84 -18.35 -8.51
C GLY A 83 -21.81 -17.37 -7.35
N GLY A 84 -21.93 -16.08 -7.61
CA GLY A 84 -21.96 -15.00 -6.63
C GLY A 84 -20.59 -14.47 -6.25
N VAL A 85 -20.60 -13.42 -5.44
CA VAL A 85 -19.37 -12.73 -5.00
C VAL A 85 -18.43 -13.67 -4.25
N GLU A 86 -18.95 -14.56 -3.40
CA GLU A 86 -18.15 -15.53 -2.65
C GLU A 86 -17.36 -16.45 -3.57
N ALA A 87 -17.96 -16.96 -4.64
CA ALA A 87 -17.29 -17.83 -5.59
C ALA A 87 -16.18 -17.10 -6.34
N VAL A 88 -16.47 -15.86 -6.80
CA VAL A 88 -15.49 -15.01 -7.48
C VAL A 88 -14.31 -14.67 -6.56
N MET A 89 -14.58 -14.24 -5.32
CA MET A 89 -13.53 -13.92 -4.34
C MET A 89 -12.71 -15.16 -3.94
N GLY A 90 -13.36 -16.32 -3.85
CA GLY A 90 -12.69 -17.61 -3.64
C GLY A 90 -11.70 -17.95 -4.77
N GLU A 91 -12.11 -17.75 -6.02
CA GLU A 91 -11.25 -17.97 -7.18
C GLU A 91 -10.10 -16.95 -7.26
N ILE A 92 -10.35 -15.68 -6.96
CA ILE A 92 -9.32 -14.63 -6.86
C ILE A 92 -8.24 -15.07 -5.85
N THR A 93 -8.63 -15.49 -4.65
CA THR A 93 -7.65 -15.87 -3.61
C THR A 93 -6.97 -17.22 -3.86
N ARG A 94 -7.55 -18.07 -4.70
CA ARG A 94 -6.91 -19.31 -5.19
C ARG A 94 -5.84 -19.03 -6.24
N ARG A 95 -6.05 -18.08 -7.15
CA ARG A 95 -5.16 -17.77 -8.27
C ARG A 95 -4.14 -16.68 -7.98
N ILE A 96 -4.41 -15.79 -7.04
CA ILE A 96 -3.57 -14.64 -6.71
C ILE A 96 -3.00 -14.81 -5.30
N SER A 97 -1.67 -14.68 -5.17
CA SER A 97 -0.99 -14.80 -3.89
C SER A 97 -1.05 -13.51 -3.08
N PHE A 98 -1.44 -13.65 -1.81
CA PHE A 98 -1.42 -12.60 -0.80
C PHE A 98 -0.39 -12.94 0.28
N GLY A 99 0.30 -11.95 0.81
CA GLY A 99 1.26 -12.10 1.90
C GLY A 99 2.66 -11.63 1.55
N MET A 100 3.44 -11.29 2.59
CA MET A 100 4.80 -10.82 2.44
C MET A 100 5.72 -11.96 2.00
N GLY A 101 6.47 -11.73 0.91
CA GLY A 101 7.45 -12.69 0.41
C GLY A 101 6.87 -13.95 -0.22
N VAL A 102 5.54 -14.05 -0.30
CA VAL A 102 4.88 -15.18 -0.95
C VAL A 102 5.11 -15.07 -2.48
N PRO A 103 5.55 -16.15 -3.15
CA PRO A 103 5.71 -16.14 -4.59
C PRO A 103 4.36 -16.20 -5.31
N ALA A 104 4.35 -15.81 -6.58
CA ALA A 104 3.19 -15.96 -7.44
C ALA A 104 2.80 -17.45 -7.60
N THR A 105 1.51 -17.74 -7.67
CA THR A 105 0.99 -19.09 -7.94
C THR A 105 1.41 -19.58 -9.32
N GLU A 106 1.50 -18.67 -10.28
CA GLU A 106 1.90 -18.92 -11.65
C GLU A 106 2.97 -17.90 -12.06
N ARG A 107 4.01 -18.36 -12.75
CA ARG A 107 5.00 -17.45 -13.34
C ARG A 107 4.38 -16.69 -14.49
N VAL A 108 4.70 -15.41 -14.56
CA VAL A 108 4.26 -14.52 -15.62
C VAL A 108 5.49 -14.06 -16.39
N ASP A 109 5.48 -14.22 -17.70
CA ASP A 109 6.47 -13.61 -18.58
C ASP A 109 6.01 -12.17 -18.91
N HIS A 110 6.89 -11.20 -18.68
CA HIS A 110 6.58 -9.80 -18.90
C HIS A 110 7.84 -9.01 -19.26
N PRO A 111 7.79 -8.07 -20.23
CA PRO A 111 8.96 -7.31 -20.68
C PRO A 111 9.72 -6.57 -19.58
N VAL A 112 9.05 -6.17 -18.48
CA VAL A 112 9.70 -5.53 -17.35
C VAL A 112 10.77 -6.39 -16.70
N LEU A 113 10.62 -7.72 -16.71
CA LEU A 113 11.61 -8.65 -16.15
C LEU A 113 12.91 -8.63 -16.96
N ASP A 114 12.84 -8.51 -18.28
CA ASP A 114 14.02 -8.35 -19.12
C ASP A 114 14.71 -7.01 -18.89
N ARG A 115 13.95 -5.94 -18.69
CA ARG A 115 14.50 -4.63 -18.31
C ARG A 115 15.24 -4.73 -16.96
N ILE A 116 14.69 -5.44 -15.97
CA ILE A 116 15.36 -5.66 -14.68
C ILE A 116 16.68 -6.45 -14.87
N ARG A 117 16.68 -7.50 -15.69
CA ARG A 117 17.89 -8.27 -15.99
C ARG A 117 18.98 -7.44 -16.65
N ARG A 118 18.62 -6.36 -17.35
CA ARG A 118 19.51 -5.44 -18.07
C ARG A 118 19.66 -4.08 -17.40
N ALA A 119 19.11 -3.87 -16.19
CA ALA A 119 19.17 -2.59 -15.50
C ALA A 119 20.62 -2.07 -15.40
N ASP A 120 20.84 -0.76 -15.57
CA ASP A 120 22.16 -0.15 -15.50
C ASP A 120 22.79 -0.31 -14.14
N PHE A 121 21.99 -0.18 -13.08
CA PHE A 121 22.44 -0.36 -11.72
C PHE A 121 22.62 -1.84 -11.37
N ALA A 122 23.87 -2.30 -11.34
CA ALA A 122 24.22 -3.71 -11.16
C ALA A 122 23.63 -4.38 -9.90
N PRO A 123 23.54 -3.72 -8.72
CA PRO A 123 22.90 -4.32 -7.56
C PRO A 123 21.40 -4.63 -7.78
N GLN A 124 20.69 -3.80 -8.56
CA GLN A 124 19.28 -4.03 -8.87
C GLN A 124 19.09 -5.23 -9.81
N ARG A 125 20.00 -5.47 -10.76
CA ARG A 125 19.96 -6.69 -11.59
C ARG A 125 19.95 -7.99 -10.78
N LYS A 126 20.63 -8.00 -9.62
CA LYS A 126 20.67 -9.19 -8.73
C LYS A 126 19.30 -9.49 -8.11
N LEU A 127 18.36 -8.57 -8.16
CA LEU A 127 16.97 -8.74 -7.68
C LEU A 127 16.03 -9.37 -8.72
N ALA A 128 16.52 -9.69 -9.95
CA ALA A 128 15.67 -10.19 -11.02
C ALA A 128 14.89 -11.46 -10.65
N GLN A 129 15.52 -12.42 -9.96
CA GLN A 129 14.85 -13.64 -9.51
C GLN A 129 13.73 -13.34 -8.48
N LEU A 130 13.96 -12.37 -7.59
CA LEU A 130 12.94 -11.91 -6.62
C LEU A 130 11.78 -11.26 -7.38
N ALA A 131 12.07 -10.38 -8.33
CA ALA A 131 11.06 -9.74 -9.17
C ALA A 131 10.22 -10.76 -9.93
N GLU A 132 10.87 -11.74 -10.60
CA GLU A 132 10.20 -12.82 -11.33
C GLU A 132 9.29 -13.65 -10.41
N SER A 133 9.72 -13.94 -9.19
CA SER A 133 8.95 -14.74 -8.25
C SER A 133 7.71 -14.01 -7.69
N GLN A 134 7.70 -12.68 -7.71
CA GLN A 134 6.64 -11.87 -7.06
C GLN A 134 5.79 -11.06 -8.04
N LEU A 135 6.05 -11.10 -9.34
CA LEU A 135 5.21 -10.41 -10.33
C LEU A 135 3.79 -11.00 -10.31
N GLY A 136 2.78 -10.14 -10.17
CA GLY A 136 1.38 -10.57 -10.04
C GLY A 136 1.00 -11.11 -8.66
N THR A 137 1.74 -10.74 -7.59
CA THR A 137 1.34 -10.92 -6.19
C THR A 137 0.87 -9.60 -5.58
N VAL A 138 0.05 -9.67 -4.53
CA VAL A 138 -0.53 -8.47 -3.90
C VAL A 138 0.25 -8.02 -2.65
N GLY A 139 0.71 -8.95 -1.83
CA GLY A 139 1.46 -8.64 -0.62
C GLY A 139 0.61 -8.59 0.65
N SER A 140 1.00 -7.76 1.61
CA SER A 140 0.39 -7.68 2.94
C SER A 140 0.09 -6.22 3.34
N GLY A 141 -0.40 -6.04 4.55
CA GLY A 141 -0.80 -4.73 5.06
C GLY A 141 -2.13 -4.28 4.45
N ASN A 142 -2.17 -3.03 3.99
CA ASN A 142 -3.33 -2.42 3.34
C ASN A 142 -3.48 -2.79 1.84
N HIS A 143 -2.67 -3.71 1.33
CA HIS A 143 -2.76 -4.16 -0.06
C HIS A 143 -3.96 -5.07 -0.27
N TYR A 144 -4.70 -4.84 -1.36
CA TYR A 144 -5.96 -5.52 -1.62
C TYR A 144 -6.25 -5.77 -3.10
N VAL A 145 -7.22 -6.66 -3.33
CA VAL A 145 -8.00 -6.79 -4.57
C VAL A 145 -9.47 -6.64 -4.20
N ASN A 146 -10.17 -5.70 -4.84
CA ASN A 146 -11.58 -5.41 -4.62
C ASN A 146 -12.41 -5.73 -5.85
N LEU A 147 -13.58 -6.30 -5.64
CA LEU A 147 -14.70 -6.30 -6.58
C LEU A 147 -15.71 -5.25 -6.12
N MET A 148 -16.10 -4.34 -7.01
CA MET A 148 -16.93 -3.19 -6.67
C MET A 148 -18.01 -2.98 -7.72
N GLU A 149 -19.03 -2.21 -7.35
CA GLU A 149 -20.13 -1.80 -8.22
C GLU A 149 -20.25 -0.28 -8.20
N ASP A 150 -20.37 0.35 -9.39
CA ASP A 150 -20.59 1.79 -9.47
C ASP A 150 -22.07 2.16 -9.36
N GLU A 151 -22.37 3.47 -9.36
CA GLU A 151 -23.73 4.03 -9.31
C GLU A 151 -24.63 3.67 -10.50
N ASN A 152 -24.04 3.14 -11.58
CA ASN A 152 -24.72 2.66 -12.77
C ASN A 152 -24.89 1.13 -12.78
N GLY A 153 -24.50 0.44 -11.70
CA GLY A 153 -24.57 -1.00 -11.57
C GLY A 153 -23.50 -1.76 -12.37
N ARG A 154 -22.40 -1.09 -12.77
CA ARG A 154 -21.29 -1.72 -13.49
C ARG A 154 -20.26 -2.25 -12.52
N ILE A 155 -19.71 -3.40 -12.84
CA ILE A 155 -18.68 -4.06 -12.02
C ILE A 155 -17.31 -3.49 -12.34
N TRP A 156 -16.59 -3.16 -11.26
CA TRP A 156 -15.21 -2.71 -11.27
C TRP A 156 -14.29 -3.66 -10.50
N VAL A 157 -13.09 -3.83 -11.01
CA VAL A 157 -11.98 -4.48 -10.32
C VAL A 157 -11.04 -3.40 -9.82
N GLY A 158 -10.73 -3.36 -8.53
CA GLY A 158 -9.77 -2.42 -7.96
C GLY A 158 -8.63 -3.14 -7.26
N VAL A 159 -7.41 -2.65 -7.44
CA VAL A 159 -6.24 -3.20 -6.76
C VAL A 159 -5.37 -2.10 -6.18
N HIS A 160 -4.74 -2.38 -5.04
CA HIS A 160 -3.81 -1.49 -4.35
C HIS A 160 -2.58 -2.27 -3.89
N PHE A 161 -1.43 -1.97 -4.45
CA PHE A 161 -0.12 -2.44 -4.01
C PHE A 161 1.01 -1.79 -4.83
N GLY A 162 2.25 -1.92 -4.37
CA GLY A 162 3.44 -1.36 -5.01
C GLY A 162 4.39 -2.40 -5.60
N SER A 163 5.66 -2.07 -5.62
CA SER A 163 6.74 -2.83 -6.29
C SER A 163 7.22 -4.06 -5.54
N ARG A 164 6.49 -4.52 -4.54
CA ARG A 164 6.75 -5.72 -3.76
C ARG A 164 8.19 -5.72 -3.19
N GLY A 165 8.77 -6.92 -2.98
CA GLY A 165 10.14 -7.07 -2.50
C GLY A 165 11.20 -6.45 -3.42
N PHE A 166 10.93 -6.30 -4.72
CA PHE A 166 11.85 -5.68 -5.66
C PHE A 166 12.10 -4.21 -5.33
N GLY A 167 11.04 -3.40 -5.25
CA GLY A 167 11.19 -1.98 -4.88
C GLY A 167 11.61 -1.77 -3.43
N HIS A 168 11.10 -2.59 -2.51
CA HIS A 168 11.53 -2.53 -1.11
C HIS A 168 13.06 -2.74 -0.97
N LYS A 169 13.62 -3.72 -1.68
CA LYS A 169 15.08 -3.98 -1.67
C LYS A 169 15.84 -2.88 -2.40
N THR A 170 15.26 -2.28 -3.44
CA THR A 170 15.84 -1.12 -4.11
C THR A 170 15.90 0.07 -3.15
N ALA A 171 14.80 0.47 -2.53
CA ALA A 171 14.76 1.57 -1.58
C ALA A 171 15.71 1.36 -0.40
N SER A 172 15.63 0.20 0.27
CA SER A 172 16.50 -0.11 1.42
C SER A 172 17.98 -0.16 1.04
N GLY A 173 18.31 -0.60 -0.19
CA GLY A 173 19.67 -0.60 -0.70
C GLY A 173 20.23 0.80 -0.90
N PHE A 174 19.44 1.74 -1.44
CA PHE A 174 19.87 3.14 -1.59
C PHE A 174 19.97 3.87 -0.24
N LEU A 175 19.08 3.57 0.70
CA LEU A 175 19.21 4.09 2.07
C LEU A 175 20.51 3.57 2.74
N ALA A 176 20.88 2.30 2.52
CA ALA A 176 22.16 1.76 3.02
C ALA A 176 23.36 2.48 2.36
N LEU A 177 23.33 2.71 1.05
CA LEU A 177 24.38 3.43 0.34
C LEU A 177 24.55 4.87 0.85
N ALA A 178 23.47 5.55 1.23
CA ALA A 178 23.53 6.87 1.85
C ALA A 178 24.29 6.89 3.19
N GLU A 179 24.30 5.77 3.90
CA GLU A 179 25.07 5.59 5.15
C GLU A 179 26.48 5.00 4.91
N GLY A 180 26.92 4.86 3.66
CA GLY A 180 28.20 4.23 3.32
C GLY A 180 28.20 2.70 3.49
N ILE A 181 27.03 2.09 3.66
CA ILE A 181 26.86 0.64 3.79
C ILE A 181 26.62 0.04 2.38
N PRO A 182 27.22 -1.10 2.03
CA PRO A 182 26.97 -1.73 0.72
C PRO A 182 25.49 -1.99 0.45
N PHE A 183 25.07 -1.88 -0.81
CA PHE A 183 23.72 -2.22 -1.24
C PHE A 183 23.31 -3.64 -0.81
N GLY A 184 22.19 -3.78 -0.14
CA GLY A 184 21.75 -5.05 0.46
C GLY A 184 22.18 -5.23 1.91
N GLY A 185 23.04 -4.33 2.45
CA GLY A 185 23.25 -4.19 3.88
C GLY A 185 22.02 -3.61 4.59
N ARG A 186 22.02 -3.65 5.90
CA ARG A 186 20.94 -3.09 6.70
C ARG A 186 21.30 -1.66 7.08
N ALA A 187 20.60 -0.70 6.49
CA ALA A 187 20.62 0.68 6.95
C ALA A 187 20.05 0.76 8.37
N SER A 188 20.44 1.77 9.11
CA SER A 188 19.77 2.12 10.35
C SER A 188 18.30 2.36 10.04
N GLU A 189 17.39 1.68 10.76
CA GLU A 189 15.99 2.04 10.70
C GLU A 189 15.89 3.44 11.33
N GLY A 190 15.75 4.47 10.50
CA GLY A 190 15.57 5.83 10.98
C GLY A 190 14.36 5.90 11.91
N GLU A 191 14.41 6.74 12.92
CA GLU A 191 13.25 7.09 13.71
C GLU A 191 12.19 7.75 12.79
N MET A 192 10.92 7.70 13.19
CA MET A 192 9.83 8.31 12.42
C MET A 192 10.11 9.77 12.06
N ASP A 193 10.83 10.49 12.92
CA ASP A 193 11.15 11.90 12.77
C ASP A 193 12.59 12.15 12.27
N SER A 194 13.25 11.15 11.64
CA SER A 194 14.55 11.29 11.03
C SER A 194 14.54 12.31 9.87
N PRO A 195 15.65 13.07 9.67
CA PRO A 195 15.80 13.89 8.49
C PRO A 195 15.66 13.07 7.20
N PRO A 196 15.26 13.69 6.06
CA PRO A 196 15.19 12.99 4.80
C PRO A 196 16.60 12.64 4.30
N VAL A 197 16.70 11.49 3.63
CA VAL A 197 17.85 11.17 2.78
C VAL A 197 17.62 11.84 1.44
N LEU A 198 18.55 12.68 1.01
CA LEU A 198 18.51 13.43 -0.23
C LEU A 198 19.72 13.07 -1.09
N PHE A 199 19.49 12.85 -2.38
CA PHE A 199 20.54 12.71 -3.39
C PHE A 199 20.45 13.88 -4.37
N GLU A 200 21.57 14.49 -4.67
CA GLU A 200 21.66 15.46 -5.77
C GLU A 200 21.46 14.71 -7.10
N VAL A 201 20.53 15.14 -7.91
CA VAL A 201 20.10 14.43 -9.14
C VAL A 201 21.26 14.30 -10.16
N GLY A 202 22.15 15.29 -10.25
CA GLY A 202 23.33 15.23 -11.12
C GLY A 202 24.49 14.40 -10.57
N SER A 203 24.37 13.84 -9.37
CA SER A 203 25.39 12.94 -8.82
C SER A 203 25.21 11.51 -9.33
N GLU A 204 26.29 10.73 -9.33
CA GLU A 204 26.25 9.29 -9.71
C GLU A 204 25.19 8.51 -8.90
N LEU A 205 25.08 8.77 -7.60
CA LEU A 205 24.12 8.09 -6.74
C LEU A 205 22.67 8.56 -7.00
N GLY A 206 22.48 9.86 -7.28
CA GLY A 206 21.19 10.42 -7.62
C GLY A 206 20.65 9.89 -8.95
N GLU A 207 21.49 9.86 -9.99
CA GLU A 207 21.12 9.30 -11.31
C GLU A 207 20.81 7.79 -11.20
N ALA A 208 21.64 7.05 -10.48
CA ALA A 208 21.40 5.62 -10.24
C ALA A 208 20.10 5.38 -9.48
N TYR A 209 19.77 6.22 -8.49
CA TYR A 209 18.50 6.11 -7.76
C TYR A 209 17.30 6.42 -8.64
N VAL A 210 17.34 7.50 -9.42
CA VAL A 210 16.23 7.86 -10.33
C VAL A 210 15.95 6.70 -11.29
N SER A 211 16.96 6.19 -11.99
CA SER A 211 16.81 5.06 -12.92
C SER A 211 16.26 3.80 -12.22
N ALA A 212 16.77 3.49 -11.02
CA ALA A 212 16.32 2.33 -10.27
C ALA A 212 14.88 2.47 -9.71
N MET A 213 14.50 3.70 -9.32
CA MET A 213 13.15 4.04 -8.88
C MET A 213 12.15 3.93 -10.03
N GLU A 214 12.49 4.48 -11.20
CA GLU A 214 11.64 4.40 -12.40
C GLU A 214 11.38 2.94 -12.78
N LEU A 215 12.41 2.11 -12.81
CA LEU A 215 12.26 0.68 -13.10
C LEU A 215 11.42 -0.05 -12.05
N ALA A 216 11.52 0.32 -10.77
CA ALA A 216 10.66 -0.22 -9.72
C ALA A 216 9.20 0.24 -9.87
N GLY A 217 8.98 1.47 -10.33
CA GLY A 217 7.66 1.99 -10.69
C GLY A 217 7.02 1.22 -11.84
N ASP A 218 7.76 1.01 -12.91
CA ASP A 218 7.30 0.21 -14.06
C ASP A 218 6.97 -1.24 -13.66
N TYR A 219 7.77 -1.82 -12.77
CA TYR A 219 7.48 -3.14 -12.21
C TYR A 219 6.18 -3.15 -11.37
N ALA A 220 5.90 -2.09 -10.63
CA ALA A 220 4.66 -1.97 -9.87
C ALA A 220 3.44 -1.82 -10.80
N TYR A 221 3.56 -1.05 -11.90
CA TYR A 221 2.53 -0.99 -12.94
C TYR A 221 2.28 -2.37 -13.54
N ALA A 222 3.33 -3.05 -14.02
CA ALA A 222 3.22 -4.39 -14.57
C ALA A 222 2.56 -5.38 -13.59
N GLY A 223 2.91 -5.29 -12.31
CA GLY A 223 2.33 -6.14 -11.27
C GLY A 223 0.81 -5.95 -11.14
N ARG A 224 0.32 -4.70 -11.13
CA ARG A 224 -1.11 -4.39 -11.07
C ARG A 224 -1.83 -4.78 -12.34
N ASP A 225 -1.20 -4.60 -13.52
CA ASP A 225 -1.75 -5.05 -14.80
C ASP A 225 -1.97 -6.57 -14.82
N VAL A 226 -0.98 -7.34 -14.37
CA VAL A 226 -1.06 -8.81 -14.27
C VAL A 226 -2.19 -9.24 -13.31
N VAL A 227 -2.32 -8.59 -12.15
CA VAL A 227 -3.36 -8.95 -11.18
C VAL A 227 -4.75 -8.62 -11.72
N VAL A 228 -4.94 -7.42 -12.30
CA VAL A 228 -6.22 -7.03 -12.89
C VAL A 228 -6.58 -7.94 -14.06
N ALA A 229 -5.64 -8.25 -14.95
CA ALA A 229 -5.87 -9.18 -16.05
C ALA A 229 -6.32 -10.58 -15.56
N LYS A 230 -5.71 -11.11 -14.50
CA LYS A 230 -6.14 -12.39 -13.89
C LYS A 230 -7.56 -12.31 -13.31
N VAL A 231 -7.94 -11.18 -12.70
CA VAL A 231 -9.31 -11.02 -12.19
C VAL A 231 -10.30 -10.91 -13.35
N LEU A 232 -9.98 -10.16 -14.40
CA LEU A 232 -10.82 -10.07 -15.62
C LEU A 232 -11.01 -11.45 -16.29
N GLU A 233 -9.94 -12.26 -16.34
CA GLU A 233 -10.03 -13.65 -16.82
C GLU A 233 -10.98 -14.50 -15.97
N ILE A 234 -10.93 -14.37 -14.62
CA ILE A 234 -11.86 -15.05 -13.72
C ILE A 234 -13.32 -14.63 -13.99
N LEU A 235 -13.51 -13.33 -14.28
CA LEU A 235 -14.83 -12.77 -14.59
C LEU A 235 -15.33 -13.10 -16.02
N GLY A 236 -14.42 -13.57 -16.90
CA GLY A 236 -14.72 -13.74 -18.32
C GLY A 236 -15.04 -12.43 -19.03
N ALA A 237 -14.40 -11.33 -18.63
CA ALA A 237 -14.68 -9.97 -19.10
C ALA A 237 -13.44 -9.23 -19.55
N GLU A 238 -13.64 -8.15 -20.31
CA GLU A 238 -12.60 -7.20 -20.69
C GLU A 238 -12.81 -5.86 -19.96
N ALA A 239 -11.72 -5.12 -19.79
CA ALA A 239 -11.81 -3.75 -19.29
C ALA A 239 -12.29 -2.81 -20.40
N VAL A 240 -13.31 -2.00 -20.10
CA VAL A 240 -13.83 -0.95 -21.01
C VAL A 240 -13.35 0.44 -20.60
N HIS A 241 -12.83 0.58 -19.39
CA HIS A 241 -12.20 1.78 -18.86
C HIS A 241 -11.19 1.41 -17.77
N GLU A 242 -10.03 2.05 -17.76
CA GLU A 242 -9.00 1.79 -16.79
C GLU A 242 -8.42 3.09 -16.22
N VAL A 243 -8.22 3.11 -14.89
CA VAL A 243 -7.52 4.19 -14.18
C VAL A 243 -6.34 3.60 -13.44
N HIS A 244 -5.14 4.14 -13.62
CA HIS A 244 -3.91 3.58 -13.08
C HIS A 244 -2.97 4.68 -12.59
N ASN A 245 -2.63 4.71 -11.31
CA ASN A 245 -1.83 5.75 -10.71
C ASN A 245 -0.86 5.22 -9.65
N HIS A 246 0.31 5.85 -9.53
CA HIS A 246 1.17 5.78 -8.34
C HIS A 246 0.80 6.87 -7.34
N HIS A 247 1.18 6.67 -6.07
CA HIS A 247 1.11 7.69 -5.02
C HIS A 247 2.36 7.71 -4.11
N ASN A 248 3.33 6.83 -4.34
CA ASN A 248 4.67 6.85 -3.71
C ASN A 248 5.72 6.87 -4.81
N PHE A 249 6.10 8.06 -5.23
CA PHE A 249 7.04 8.21 -6.35
C PHE A 249 7.66 9.62 -6.39
N ALA A 250 8.62 9.83 -7.27
CA ALA A 250 9.17 11.13 -7.61
C ALA A 250 8.95 11.42 -9.10
N TRP A 251 8.40 12.59 -9.40
CA TRP A 251 8.16 13.05 -10.76
C TRP A 251 8.92 14.32 -11.04
N ARG A 252 9.52 14.41 -12.22
CA ARG A 252 10.05 15.68 -12.72
C ARG A 252 8.90 16.48 -13.32
N GLU A 253 8.59 17.62 -12.73
CA GLU A 253 7.41 18.43 -13.06
C GLU A 253 7.76 19.92 -13.14
N GLU A 254 7.00 20.65 -13.97
CA GLU A 254 7.07 22.11 -14.05
C GLU A 254 6.00 22.74 -13.15
N HIS A 255 6.42 23.56 -12.19
CA HIS A 255 5.56 24.34 -11.31
C HIS A 255 6.11 25.76 -11.16
N PHE A 256 5.23 26.75 -11.18
CA PHE A 256 5.60 28.17 -10.96
C PHE A 256 6.76 28.63 -11.85
N GLY A 257 6.84 28.10 -13.09
CA GLY A 257 7.87 28.46 -14.07
C GLY A 257 9.25 27.84 -13.84
N ARG A 258 9.37 26.85 -12.94
CA ARG A 258 10.62 26.15 -12.63
C ARG A 258 10.41 24.63 -12.67
N SER A 259 11.49 23.89 -12.90
CA SER A 259 11.49 22.42 -12.91
C SER A 259 11.83 21.87 -11.53
N TYR A 260 11.01 20.97 -11.00
CA TYR A 260 11.17 20.34 -9.70
C TYR A 260 11.08 18.83 -9.80
N TRP A 261 11.70 18.15 -8.85
CA TRP A 261 11.36 16.79 -8.49
C TRP A 261 10.30 16.82 -7.39
N VAL A 262 9.07 16.48 -7.75
CA VAL A 262 7.96 16.43 -6.81
C VAL A 262 7.89 15.03 -6.19
N ILE A 263 8.29 14.94 -4.92
CA ILE A 263 8.32 13.70 -4.16
C ILE A 263 6.98 13.54 -3.45
N ARG A 264 6.19 12.56 -3.88
CA ARG A 264 4.89 12.25 -3.25
C ARG A 264 4.95 10.95 -2.48
N LYS A 265 4.46 10.98 -1.25
CA LYS A 265 4.30 9.82 -0.38
C LYS A 265 2.87 9.75 0.12
N GLY A 266 2.11 8.78 -0.40
CA GLY A 266 0.67 8.75 -0.15
C GLY A 266 -0.07 9.97 -0.73
N CYS A 267 0.38 10.48 -1.88
CA CYS A 267 -0.31 11.52 -2.62
C CYS A 267 -0.44 11.12 -4.08
N THR A 268 -1.65 11.25 -4.62
CA THR A 268 -1.95 10.95 -6.02
C THR A 268 -1.78 12.20 -6.87
N PRO A 269 -1.06 12.16 -8.00
CA PRO A 269 -1.10 13.24 -8.98
C PRO A 269 -2.51 13.44 -9.52
N ALA A 270 -2.95 14.72 -9.61
CA ALA A 270 -4.29 15.09 -10.07
C ALA A 270 -4.23 16.35 -10.94
N ARG A 271 -3.56 16.25 -12.09
CA ARG A 271 -3.53 17.34 -13.08
C ARG A 271 -4.90 17.49 -13.74
N PRO A 272 -5.22 18.64 -14.32
CA PRO A 272 -6.50 18.83 -15.02
C PRO A 272 -6.79 17.70 -16.02
N GLY A 273 -7.92 17.03 -15.88
CA GLY A 273 -8.34 15.89 -16.71
C GLY A 273 -7.65 14.55 -16.34
N GLN A 274 -6.73 14.54 -15.41
CA GLN A 274 -6.10 13.29 -14.94
C GLN A 274 -7.00 12.56 -13.97
N GLU A 275 -7.34 11.31 -14.30
CA GLU A 275 -8.11 10.45 -13.41
C GLU A 275 -7.22 9.77 -12.37
N GLY A 276 -7.81 9.49 -11.21
CA GLY A 276 -7.20 8.74 -10.12
C GLY A 276 -8.20 7.79 -9.46
N PHE A 277 -7.78 6.60 -9.12
CA PHE A 277 -8.52 5.70 -8.26
C PHE A 277 -8.06 5.87 -6.81
N VAL A 278 -9.00 6.15 -5.91
CA VAL A 278 -8.76 6.34 -4.49
C VAL A 278 -9.57 5.32 -3.70
N GLY A 279 -8.87 4.43 -2.99
CA GLY A 279 -9.50 3.38 -2.21
C GLY A 279 -10.09 3.89 -0.89
N GLY A 280 -11.30 3.44 -0.58
CA GLY A 280 -11.86 3.50 0.77
C GLY A 280 -11.31 2.40 1.67
N SER A 281 -11.81 2.31 2.90
CA SER A 281 -11.55 1.14 3.76
C SER A 281 -12.34 -0.08 3.26
N MET A 282 -12.12 -1.25 3.87
CA MET A 282 -12.76 -2.50 3.41
C MET A 282 -14.31 -2.49 3.44
N GLY A 283 -14.94 -1.53 4.13
CA GLY A 283 -16.38 -1.38 4.21
C GLY A 283 -16.90 -0.09 3.57
N ASP A 284 -16.00 0.81 3.14
CA ASP A 284 -16.37 2.11 2.60
C ASP A 284 -16.30 2.13 1.06
N GLU A 285 -17.03 3.06 0.46
CA GLU A 285 -16.90 3.33 -0.98
C GLU A 285 -15.48 3.77 -1.34
N SER A 286 -15.01 3.33 -2.48
CA SER A 286 -13.88 3.90 -3.20
C SER A 286 -14.38 4.90 -4.25
N VAL A 287 -13.49 5.68 -4.86
CA VAL A 287 -13.90 6.64 -5.89
C VAL A 287 -12.94 6.65 -7.07
N ILE A 288 -13.47 6.95 -8.24
CA ILE A 288 -12.70 7.53 -9.33
C ILE A 288 -12.87 9.04 -9.24
N LEU A 289 -11.76 9.75 -9.28
CA LEU A 289 -11.73 11.21 -9.29
C LEU A 289 -10.97 11.72 -10.50
N GLU A 290 -11.18 12.97 -10.82
CA GLU A 290 -10.47 13.69 -11.88
C GLU A 290 -9.95 15.01 -11.32
N GLY A 291 -8.70 15.34 -11.63
CA GLY A 291 -8.11 16.65 -11.31
C GLY A 291 -8.84 17.78 -12.05
N VAL A 292 -9.14 18.83 -11.33
CA VAL A 292 -9.74 20.03 -11.91
C VAL A 292 -8.80 21.16 -12.09
N GLY A 293 -8.36 21.92 -12.58
CA GLY A 293 -7.38 23.03 -12.58
C GLY A 293 -7.73 24.08 -11.54
N GLY A 294 -7.02 25.18 -11.62
CA GLY A 294 -7.23 26.33 -10.76
C GLY A 294 -6.08 26.56 -9.75
N GLU A 295 -6.17 27.65 -9.01
CA GLU A 295 -5.13 28.09 -8.08
C GLU A 295 -4.90 27.06 -6.97
N GLU A 296 -5.98 26.54 -6.38
CA GLU A 296 -5.86 25.51 -5.32
C GLU A 296 -5.14 24.24 -5.78
N ALA A 297 -5.40 23.79 -7.02
CA ALA A 297 -4.73 22.64 -7.59
C ALA A 297 -3.24 22.94 -7.88
N GLN A 298 -2.91 24.15 -8.33
CA GLN A 298 -1.52 24.58 -8.54
C GLN A 298 -0.76 24.66 -7.20
N ASP A 299 -1.36 25.26 -6.18
CA ASP A 299 -0.78 25.39 -4.85
C ASP A 299 -0.53 24.03 -4.19
N SER A 300 -1.36 23.03 -4.52
CA SER A 300 -1.17 21.65 -4.08
C SER A 300 -0.16 20.85 -4.92
N LEU A 301 0.57 21.49 -5.83
CA LEU A 301 1.43 20.79 -6.80
C LEU A 301 0.64 19.74 -7.61
N PHE A 302 -0.62 20.03 -7.94
CA PHE A 302 -1.55 19.06 -8.55
C PHE A 302 -1.56 17.71 -7.82
N SER A 303 -1.61 17.74 -6.49
CA SER A 303 -1.61 16.55 -5.64
C SER A 303 -2.93 16.41 -4.89
N THR A 304 -3.41 15.18 -4.76
CA THR A 304 -4.60 14.85 -3.97
C THR A 304 -4.36 13.61 -3.12
N VAL A 305 -5.36 13.20 -2.38
CA VAL A 305 -5.32 12.05 -1.48
C VAL A 305 -5.06 10.72 -2.22
N HIS A 306 -4.48 9.74 -1.53
CA HIS A 306 -4.28 8.38 -2.05
C HIS A 306 -5.29 7.37 -1.49
N GLY A 307 -5.94 7.72 -0.39
CA GLY A 307 -6.90 6.89 0.32
C GLY A 307 -7.61 7.69 1.40
N ALA A 308 -8.21 7.00 2.36
CA ALA A 308 -8.87 7.63 3.48
C ALA A 308 -7.89 8.21 4.53
N GLY A 309 -6.68 7.69 4.62
CA GLY A 309 -5.69 8.06 5.64
C GLY A 309 -5.98 7.45 7.01
N ARG A 310 -4.95 7.05 7.72
CA ARG A 310 -5.08 6.40 9.04
C ARG A 310 -5.27 7.44 10.15
N ARG A 311 -6.10 7.09 11.14
CA ARG A 311 -6.28 7.87 12.38
C ARG A 311 -5.77 7.13 13.62
N MET A 312 -5.37 5.88 13.50
CA MET A 312 -4.71 5.13 14.59
C MET A 312 -3.67 4.16 14.03
N SER A 313 -2.65 3.84 14.83
CA SER A 313 -1.62 2.88 14.45
C SER A 313 -2.16 1.45 14.41
N ARG A 314 -1.43 0.57 13.71
CA ARG A 314 -1.78 -0.87 13.64
C ARG A 314 -1.82 -1.52 15.01
N THR A 315 -0.86 -1.17 15.88
CA THR A 315 -0.80 -1.67 17.25
C THR A 315 -1.94 -1.14 18.13
N GLN A 316 -2.39 0.10 17.92
CA GLN A 316 -3.57 0.60 18.63
C GLN A 316 -4.84 -0.13 18.19
N ALA A 317 -4.97 -0.42 16.90
CA ALA A 317 -6.14 -1.11 16.34
C ALA A 317 -6.22 -2.58 16.76
N ALA A 318 -5.19 -3.36 16.46
CA ALA A 318 -5.17 -4.81 16.67
C ALA A 318 -4.69 -5.25 18.07
N GLY A 319 -4.08 -4.33 18.83
CA GLY A 319 -3.43 -4.65 20.09
C GLY A 319 -2.02 -5.23 19.87
N LYS A 320 -1.40 -5.63 20.96
CA LYS A 320 -0.06 -6.23 20.94
C LYS A 320 -0.13 -7.70 21.31
N VAL A 321 0.33 -8.54 20.39
CA VAL A 321 0.42 -9.99 20.58
C VAL A 321 1.89 -10.38 20.68
N ARG A 322 2.24 -11.19 21.67
CA ARG A 322 3.57 -11.79 21.80
C ARG A 322 3.44 -13.29 21.63
N ARG A 323 4.29 -13.91 20.82
CA ARG A 323 4.39 -15.37 20.78
C ARG A 323 5.19 -15.84 21.99
N ARG A 324 4.55 -16.66 22.84
CA ARG A 324 5.22 -17.31 23.96
C ARG A 324 5.45 -18.79 23.65
N LYS A 325 6.62 -19.24 24.05
CA LYS A 325 6.98 -20.66 23.96
C LYS A 325 6.10 -21.42 24.95
N ARG A 326 5.45 -22.46 24.45
CA ARG A 326 4.59 -23.39 25.18
C ARG A 326 4.97 -24.81 24.81
N TRP A 327 4.34 -25.77 25.47
CA TRP A 327 4.54 -27.18 25.23
C TRP A 327 3.20 -27.84 24.93
N ALA A 328 3.04 -28.43 23.74
CA ALA A 328 1.83 -29.14 23.34
C ALA A 328 2.03 -30.64 23.49
N CYS A 329 1.02 -31.33 23.98
CA CYS A 329 0.98 -32.79 24.00
C CYS A 329 1.03 -33.31 22.55
N GLN A 330 1.74 -34.45 22.35
CA GLN A 330 1.83 -35.10 21.03
C GLN A 330 0.85 -36.27 20.88
N ASP A 331 0.04 -36.50 21.90
CA ASP A 331 -1.06 -37.47 21.75
C ASP A 331 -2.08 -36.96 20.74
N ARG A 332 -2.62 -37.84 19.88
CA ARG A 332 -3.48 -37.48 18.76
C ARG A 332 -4.82 -36.90 19.20
N ASP A 333 -5.28 -37.28 20.36
CA ASP A 333 -6.58 -36.87 20.90
C ASP A 333 -6.43 -35.75 21.95
N CYS A 334 -5.25 -35.11 22.00
CA CYS A 334 -4.94 -34.04 22.97
C CYS A 334 -4.54 -32.74 22.30
N ASP A 335 -5.29 -31.68 22.55
CA ASP A 335 -5.03 -30.31 22.09
C ASP A 335 -4.41 -29.41 23.18
N ARG A 336 -4.09 -29.96 24.36
CA ARG A 336 -3.60 -29.21 25.51
C ARG A 336 -2.21 -28.63 25.32
N VAL A 337 -2.07 -27.42 25.77
CA VAL A 337 -0.83 -26.65 25.73
C VAL A 337 -0.45 -26.19 27.14
N PHE A 338 0.82 -26.35 27.51
CA PHE A 338 1.33 -26.12 28.86
C PHE A 338 2.40 -25.02 28.88
N GLU A 339 2.56 -24.35 30.00
CA GLU A 339 3.63 -23.35 30.18
C GLU A 339 5.00 -24.00 30.32
N THR A 340 5.06 -25.16 30.91
CA THR A 340 6.30 -25.90 31.22
C THR A 340 6.28 -27.28 30.58
N ALA A 341 7.45 -27.95 30.52
CA ALA A 341 7.59 -29.31 30.00
C ALA A 341 7.32 -30.40 31.07
N ALA A 342 6.49 -30.09 32.05
CA ALA A 342 6.24 -31.03 33.18
C ALA A 342 5.46 -32.30 32.82
N GLY A 343 4.92 -32.41 31.60
CA GLY A 343 4.13 -33.54 31.15
C GLY A 343 2.64 -33.19 30.94
N CYS A 344 1.94 -34.07 30.26
CA CYS A 344 0.48 -33.95 30.10
C CYS A 344 -0.21 -34.71 31.22
N PRO A 345 -1.06 -34.07 32.04
CA PRO A 345 -1.76 -34.78 33.12
C PRO A 345 -2.73 -35.88 32.63
N GLU A 346 -3.30 -35.70 31.44
CA GLU A 346 -4.26 -36.67 30.85
C GLU A 346 -3.57 -37.81 30.07
N HIS A 347 -2.32 -37.56 29.63
CA HIS A 347 -1.53 -38.54 28.88
C HIS A 347 -0.15 -38.70 29.53
N PRO A 348 -0.07 -39.36 30.71
CA PRO A 348 1.20 -39.59 31.37
C PRO A 348 2.16 -40.36 30.48
N GLY A 349 3.33 -39.77 30.22
CA GLY A 349 4.35 -40.35 29.32
C GLY A 349 4.26 -39.94 27.87
N ALA A 350 3.24 -39.20 27.45
CA ALA A 350 3.20 -38.59 26.12
C ALA A 350 4.32 -37.56 25.94
N ARG A 351 4.96 -37.57 24.77
CA ARG A 351 5.99 -36.57 24.45
C ARG A 351 5.35 -35.20 24.29
N LEU A 352 6.06 -34.17 24.70
CA LEU A 352 5.69 -32.77 24.48
C LEU A 352 6.51 -32.17 23.36
N ARG A 353 5.87 -31.39 22.47
CA ARG A 353 6.55 -30.58 21.46
C ARG A 353 6.54 -29.10 21.85
N LYS A 354 7.59 -28.38 21.49
CA LYS A 354 7.62 -26.92 21.60
C LYS A 354 6.69 -26.30 20.56
N VAL A 355 5.80 -25.43 21.01
CA VAL A 355 4.90 -24.64 20.16
C VAL A 355 5.00 -23.17 20.55
N TRP A 356 4.75 -22.29 19.61
CA TRP A 356 4.68 -20.87 19.85
C TRP A 356 3.23 -20.43 19.80
N VAL A 357 2.67 -20.07 20.95
CA VAL A 357 1.26 -19.67 21.08
C VAL A 357 1.18 -18.15 21.14
N PRO A 358 0.31 -17.51 20.35
CA PRO A 358 0.07 -16.08 20.47
C PRO A 358 -0.63 -15.77 21.80
N GLU A 359 -0.09 -14.83 22.55
CA GLU A 359 -0.66 -14.32 23.79
C GLU A 359 -0.87 -12.82 23.66
N GLN A 360 -2.09 -12.36 23.85
CA GLN A 360 -2.40 -10.94 23.78
C GLN A 360 -1.90 -10.24 25.05
N ILE A 361 -0.95 -9.31 24.87
CA ILE A 361 -0.34 -8.54 25.96
C ILE A 361 -1.03 -7.19 26.16
N LYS A 362 -1.61 -6.65 25.08
CA LYS A 362 -2.39 -5.42 25.12
C LYS A 362 -3.60 -5.58 24.18
N PRO A 363 -4.83 -5.33 24.66
CA PRO A 363 -6.00 -5.40 23.80
C PRO A 363 -5.94 -4.31 22.72
N GLY A 364 -6.47 -4.61 21.55
CA GLY A 364 -6.72 -3.64 20.50
C GLY A 364 -7.98 -2.84 20.79
N ARG A 365 -8.14 -1.72 20.09
CA ARG A 365 -9.35 -0.87 20.17
C ARG A 365 -10.47 -1.36 19.26
N VAL A 366 -10.14 -2.17 18.26
CA VAL A 366 -11.10 -2.67 17.26
C VAL A 366 -11.66 -4.01 17.70
N ASP A 367 -12.99 -4.10 17.77
CA ASP A 367 -13.71 -5.36 17.91
C ASP A 367 -13.82 -6.02 16.53
N TRP A 368 -12.81 -6.82 16.17
CA TRP A 368 -12.73 -7.45 14.86
C TRP A 368 -13.91 -8.40 14.55
N PRO A 369 -14.39 -9.24 15.46
CA PRO A 369 -15.60 -10.03 15.25
C PRO A 369 -16.84 -9.17 14.90
N ALA A 370 -17.03 -8.04 15.57
CA ALA A 370 -18.13 -7.11 15.30
C ALA A 370 -18.00 -6.49 13.91
N VAL A 371 -16.78 -6.08 13.51
CA VAL A 371 -16.49 -5.56 12.15
C VAL A 371 -16.85 -6.60 11.10
N GLN A 372 -16.40 -7.86 11.26
CA GLN A 372 -16.71 -8.93 10.32
C GLN A 372 -18.21 -9.22 10.23
N ALA A 373 -18.93 -9.15 11.35
CA ALA A 373 -20.38 -9.34 11.37
C ALA A 373 -21.10 -8.22 10.60
N ARG A 374 -20.67 -6.96 10.80
CA ARG A 374 -21.21 -5.80 10.09
C ARG A 374 -20.98 -5.91 8.57
N LEU A 375 -19.77 -6.20 8.12
CA LEU A 375 -19.46 -6.35 6.70
C LEU A 375 -20.34 -7.43 6.03
N ARG A 376 -20.54 -8.56 6.72
CA ARG A 376 -21.48 -9.60 6.23
C ARG A 376 -22.93 -9.11 6.13
N GLN A 377 -23.39 -8.32 7.11
CA GLN A 377 -24.74 -7.72 7.07
C GLN A 377 -24.91 -6.72 5.92
N GLU A 378 -23.83 -6.00 5.60
CA GLU A 378 -23.76 -5.06 4.46
C GLU A 378 -23.58 -5.79 3.10
N GLY A 379 -23.49 -7.13 3.11
CA GLY A 379 -23.32 -7.96 1.92
C GLY A 379 -21.93 -7.88 1.30
N ILE A 380 -20.91 -7.53 2.10
CA ILE A 380 -19.52 -7.45 1.66
C ILE A 380 -18.79 -8.76 2.01
N VAL A 381 -18.24 -9.40 0.99
CA VAL A 381 -17.44 -10.63 1.13
C VAL A 381 -15.99 -10.26 1.45
N LEU A 382 -15.56 -10.48 2.68
CA LEU A 382 -14.18 -10.25 3.11
C LEU A 382 -13.40 -11.56 3.18
N VAL A 383 -12.28 -11.63 2.44
CA VAL A 383 -11.30 -12.72 2.51
C VAL A 383 -9.99 -12.19 3.07
N GLY A 384 -9.55 -12.72 4.19
CA GLY A 384 -8.35 -12.23 4.90
C GLY A 384 -8.63 -10.98 5.73
N GLY A 385 -7.69 -10.03 5.72
CA GLY A 385 -7.77 -8.82 6.51
C GLY A 385 -7.52 -9.03 8.00
N GLY A 386 -7.53 -7.95 8.76
CA GLY A 386 -7.32 -7.93 10.21
C GLY A 386 -7.83 -6.63 10.85
N ALA A 387 -7.87 -6.63 12.17
CA ALA A 387 -8.32 -5.46 12.96
C ALA A 387 -7.51 -4.19 12.68
N ASP A 388 -6.26 -4.34 12.25
CA ASP A 388 -5.37 -3.24 11.88
C ASP A 388 -5.73 -2.55 10.55
N GLU A 389 -6.63 -3.13 9.77
CA GLU A 389 -7.16 -2.58 8.50
C GLU A 389 -8.69 -2.37 8.54
N ALA A 390 -9.29 -2.46 9.73
CA ALA A 390 -10.73 -2.22 9.91
C ALA A 390 -11.13 -0.78 9.54
N PRO A 391 -12.39 -0.54 9.12
CA PRO A 391 -12.86 0.81 8.75
C PRO A 391 -12.61 1.86 9.83
N GLU A 392 -12.74 1.50 11.08
CA GLU A 392 -12.55 2.40 12.24
C GLU A 392 -11.11 2.92 12.39
N VAL A 393 -10.15 2.32 11.69
CA VAL A 393 -8.73 2.71 11.71
C VAL A 393 -8.47 3.92 10.83
N TYR A 394 -9.36 4.20 9.90
CA TYR A 394 -9.22 5.21 8.87
C TYR A 394 -10.09 6.45 9.14
N LYS A 395 -9.74 7.57 8.51
CA LYS A 395 -10.63 8.73 8.37
C LYS A 395 -11.78 8.33 7.43
N ARG A 396 -12.86 9.09 7.44
CA ARG A 396 -13.95 8.86 6.48
C ARG A 396 -13.58 9.45 5.13
N LEU A 397 -13.59 8.65 4.08
CA LEU A 397 -13.21 9.10 2.74
C LEU A 397 -14.03 10.30 2.23
N PRO A 398 -15.37 10.37 2.45
CA PRO A 398 -16.14 11.55 2.06
C PRO A 398 -15.67 12.86 2.70
N ASP A 399 -15.28 12.83 3.98
CA ASP A 399 -14.80 14.01 4.71
C ASP A 399 -13.43 14.47 4.16
N VAL A 400 -12.58 13.50 3.84
CA VAL A 400 -11.26 13.72 3.25
C VAL A 400 -11.38 14.32 1.84
N LEU A 401 -12.29 13.78 1.01
CA LEU A 401 -12.54 14.29 -0.34
C LEU A 401 -13.19 15.68 -0.33
N ALA A 402 -14.07 15.97 0.63
CA ALA A 402 -14.69 17.28 0.75
C ALA A 402 -13.65 18.40 0.95
N ALA A 403 -12.54 18.12 1.63
CA ALA A 403 -11.45 19.07 1.79
C ALA A 403 -10.70 19.36 0.48
N HIS A 404 -10.80 18.50 -0.52
CA HIS A 404 -10.17 18.62 -1.83
C HIS A 404 -11.13 19.05 -2.96
N ALA A 405 -12.36 19.50 -2.63
CA ALA A 405 -13.40 19.83 -3.60
C ALA A 405 -13.00 20.92 -4.62
N GLY A 406 -12.02 21.79 -4.27
CA GLY A 406 -11.49 22.81 -5.17
C GLY A 406 -10.39 22.32 -6.12
N SER A 407 -9.85 21.12 -5.91
CA SER A 407 -8.75 20.57 -6.71
C SER A 407 -9.08 19.30 -7.47
N VAL A 408 -10.13 18.55 -7.04
CA VAL A 408 -10.58 17.32 -7.71
C VAL A 408 -12.11 17.22 -7.73
N ARG A 409 -12.62 16.43 -8.69
CA ARG A 409 -14.02 16.08 -8.84
C ARG A 409 -14.17 14.57 -8.82
N VAL A 410 -15.11 14.03 -8.02
CA VAL A 410 -15.48 12.61 -8.05
C VAL A 410 -16.33 12.34 -9.27
N THR A 411 -15.91 11.38 -10.11
CA THR A 411 -16.60 10.96 -11.33
C THR A 411 -17.39 9.67 -11.14
N HIS A 412 -16.90 8.75 -10.29
CA HIS A 412 -17.61 7.52 -9.93
C HIS A 412 -17.45 7.21 -8.44
N ARG A 413 -18.51 6.64 -7.84
CA ARG A 413 -18.52 6.04 -6.51
C ARG A 413 -18.62 4.53 -6.65
N LEU A 414 -17.71 3.82 -6.01
CA LEU A 414 -17.53 2.39 -6.15
C LEU A 414 -17.82 1.70 -4.82
N ARG A 415 -19.00 1.06 -4.71
CA ARG A 415 -19.39 0.31 -3.52
C ARG A 415 -18.68 -1.05 -3.49
N PRO A 416 -18.03 -1.45 -2.39
CA PRO A 416 -17.38 -2.75 -2.29
C PRO A 416 -18.43 -3.88 -2.27
N LEU A 417 -18.18 -4.94 -3.03
CA LEU A 417 -18.91 -6.21 -3.04
C LEU A 417 -18.05 -7.30 -2.38
N GLY A 418 -16.75 -7.31 -2.70
CA GLY A 418 -15.79 -8.25 -2.16
C GLY A 418 -14.42 -7.62 -2.01
N VAL A 419 -13.72 -7.98 -0.94
CA VAL A 419 -12.38 -7.50 -0.61
C VAL A 419 -11.49 -8.69 -0.25
N ALA A 420 -10.36 -8.84 -0.96
CA ALA A 420 -9.33 -9.81 -0.63
C ALA A 420 -8.06 -9.12 -0.16
N MET A 421 -7.57 -9.52 0.99
CA MET A 421 -6.35 -9.03 1.64
C MET A 421 -5.53 -10.18 2.21
N ALA A 422 -4.28 -9.93 2.57
CA ALA A 422 -3.51 -10.92 3.33
C ALA A 422 -4.17 -11.21 4.69
N GLY A 423 -4.14 -12.47 5.11
CA GLY A 423 -4.70 -12.87 6.40
C GLY A 423 -3.91 -12.29 7.58
N ARG A 424 -4.58 -12.17 8.73
CA ARG A 424 -3.97 -11.64 9.97
C ARG A 424 -2.76 -12.45 10.46
N ASP A 425 -2.68 -13.73 10.09
CA ASP A 425 -1.60 -14.63 10.50
C ASP A 425 -0.33 -14.47 9.65
N VAL A 426 -0.40 -13.68 8.60
CA VAL A 426 0.76 -13.32 7.78
C VAL A 426 1.67 -12.44 8.62
N ARG A 427 2.91 -12.91 8.83
CA ARG A 427 3.92 -12.13 9.56
C ARG A 427 4.30 -10.91 8.72
N ASP A 428 4.03 -9.74 9.23
CA ASP A 428 4.52 -8.47 8.71
C ASP A 428 5.46 -7.84 9.75
N PRO A 429 6.79 -7.83 9.53
CA PRO A 429 7.74 -7.24 10.45
C PRO A 429 7.71 -5.71 10.48
N TYR A 430 7.02 -5.06 9.54
CA TYR A 430 6.88 -3.61 9.43
C TYR A 430 5.54 -3.10 9.99
N LYS A 431 4.80 -3.96 10.71
CA LYS A 431 3.65 -3.51 11.52
C LYS A 431 4.17 -2.75 12.73
N ASP A 432 3.89 -1.46 12.77
CA ASP A 432 4.18 -0.55 13.90
C ASP A 432 3.42 -0.96 15.18
#